data_9a4a975b1b918152d9a5481b4297c715
#
_entry.id   9a4a975b1b918152d9a5481b4297c715
#
_cell.length_a   1.000
_cell.length_b   1.000
_cell.length_c   1.000
_cell.angle_alpha   90.00
_cell.angle_beta   90.00
_cell.angle_gamma   90.00
#
_symmetry.space_group_name_H-M   'P 1'
#
loop_
_entity.id
_entity.type
_entity.pdbx_description
1 polymer ?
#
loop_
_entity_poly.entity_id
_entity_poly.type
_entity_poly.pdbx_seq_one_letter_code
_entity_poly.pdbx_strand_id
1 'polypeptide(L)'
;TNRYGGGTRSEVGLSLDAIELLKHCEQLGITIDVTHLSDVAFWQVIERFGGKIHASHQNARAICDWQRQFSDDQIKAVIDRGGVLGVALDIIMMQNGYVRGLSKNEATLEVAVDQICHVRDLANGSVAHVGIGTDLDGGYGYEQTPADLNKYRDVQKLVSMLLARGFSEQQVQSVFYGNWLRFFDEALP
;
A
#
# COMPACT_ATOMS: atom_id res chain seq x y z
N THR A 1 -1.88 1.77 -18.89
CA THR A 1 -0.50 2.07 -19.35
C THR A 1 -0.34 3.55 -19.63
N ASN A 2 0.83 4.07 -19.38
CA ASN A 2 1.23 5.42 -19.76
C ASN A 2 2.60 5.36 -20.49
N ARG A 3 3.22 6.52 -20.76
CA ARG A 3 4.52 6.62 -21.42
C ARG A 3 5.62 5.80 -20.72
N TYR A 4 5.57 5.64 -19.43
CA TYR A 4 6.63 5.02 -18.64
C TYR A 4 6.43 3.52 -18.40
N GLY A 5 5.21 3.02 -18.39
CA GLY A 5 5.02 1.58 -18.18
C GLY A 5 3.59 1.14 -17.99
N GLY A 6 3.45 -0.11 -17.60
CA GLY A 6 2.18 -0.74 -17.29
C GLY A 6 1.72 -0.45 -15.87
N GLY A 7 0.41 -0.29 -15.71
CA GLY A 7 -0.25 -0.15 -14.43
C GLY A 7 -1.27 -1.26 -14.19
N THR A 8 -2.25 -1.00 -13.35
CA THR A 8 -3.34 -1.92 -13.02
C THR A 8 -3.97 -2.53 -14.28
N ARG A 9 -4.20 -3.84 -14.26
CA ARG A 9 -4.76 -4.64 -15.38
C ARG A 9 -3.90 -4.65 -16.65
N SER A 10 -2.60 -4.49 -16.51
CA SER A 10 -1.65 -4.50 -17.63
C SER A 10 -0.54 -5.50 -17.38
N GLU A 11 -0.10 -6.20 -18.44
CA GLU A 11 1.09 -7.05 -18.46
C GLU A 11 2.31 -6.32 -19.03
N VAL A 12 2.19 -5.01 -19.27
CA VAL A 12 3.27 -4.20 -19.84
C VAL A 12 4.26 -3.80 -18.73
N GLY A 13 5.54 -3.99 -18.99
CA GLY A 13 6.63 -3.55 -18.12
C GLY A 13 7.01 -2.08 -18.29
N LEU A 14 8.21 -1.72 -17.83
CA LEU A 14 8.78 -0.38 -17.96
C LEU A 14 9.24 -0.09 -19.39
N SER A 15 9.04 1.13 -19.84
CA SER A 15 9.62 1.63 -21.08
C SER A 15 11.10 2.02 -20.91
N LEU A 16 11.78 2.31 -22.01
CA LEU A 16 13.14 2.87 -21.95
C LEU A 16 13.16 4.22 -21.24
N ASP A 17 12.14 5.06 -21.43
CA ASP A 17 12.00 6.34 -20.74
C ASP A 17 11.86 6.16 -19.22
N ALA A 18 11.15 5.12 -18.77
CA ALA A 18 11.05 4.81 -17.35
C ALA A 18 12.38 4.38 -16.75
N ILE A 19 13.13 3.55 -17.47
CA ILE A 19 14.46 3.11 -17.01
C ILE A 19 15.40 4.32 -16.84
N GLU A 20 15.34 5.27 -17.76
CA GLU A 20 16.12 6.50 -17.66
C GLU A 20 15.63 7.38 -16.50
N LEU A 21 14.31 7.50 -16.30
CA LEU A 21 13.73 8.21 -15.16
C LEU A 21 14.18 7.59 -13.83
N LEU A 22 14.17 6.27 -13.69
CA LEU A 22 14.64 5.60 -12.47
C LEU A 22 16.09 5.94 -12.13
N LYS A 23 16.99 6.00 -13.13
CA LYS A 23 18.38 6.41 -12.92
C LYS A 23 18.49 7.85 -12.40
N HIS A 24 17.70 8.77 -12.96
CA HIS A 24 17.67 10.14 -12.48
C HIS A 24 17.12 10.24 -11.07
N CYS A 25 16.05 9.51 -10.74
CA CYS A 25 15.51 9.46 -9.39
C CYS A 25 16.56 8.93 -8.40
N GLU A 26 17.30 7.90 -8.76
CA GLU A 26 18.36 7.34 -7.92
C GLU A 26 19.49 8.33 -7.67
N GLN A 27 19.94 9.03 -8.72
CA GLN A 27 20.98 10.07 -8.62
C GLN A 27 20.57 11.25 -7.74
N LEU A 28 19.28 11.58 -7.72
CA LEU A 28 18.72 12.71 -6.97
C LEU A 28 18.23 12.31 -5.56
N GLY A 29 18.33 11.04 -5.18
CA GLY A 29 17.78 10.53 -3.92
C GLY A 29 16.26 10.56 -3.84
N ILE A 30 15.56 10.55 -4.99
CA ILE A 30 14.09 10.52 -5.05
C ILE A 30 13.61 9.08 -4.86
N THR A 31 12.69 8.86 -3.91
CA THR A 31 12.08 7.55 -3.66
C THR A 31 11.06 7.21 -4.74
N ILE A 32 10.84 5.91 -4.99
CA ILE A 32 9.84 5.44 -5.94
C ILE A 32 8.64 4.85 -5.20
N ASP A 33 7.46 5.38 -5.51
CA ASP A 33 6.20 4.76 -5.15
C ASP A 33 5.87 3.67 -6.18
N VAL A 34 5.85 2.42 -5.72
CA VAL A 34 5.56 1.26 -6.57
C VAL A 34 4.07 0.93 -6.65
N THR A 35 3.22 1.72 -6.01
CA THR A 35 1.76 1.60 -6.11
C THR A 35 1.31 1.72 -7.57
N HIS A 36 0.29 0.98 -7.97
CA HIS A 36 -0.27 0.94 -9.33
C HIS A 36 0.60 0.33 -10.43
N LEU A 37 1.83 -0.06 -10.17
CA LEU A 37 2.61 -0.75 -11.19
C LEU A 37 1.97 -2.11 -11.55
N SER A 38 2.10 -2.51 -12.81
CA SER A 38 1.84 -3.91 -13.18
C SER A 38 2.85 -4.83 -12.48
N ASP A 39 2.53 -6.12 -12.35
CA ASP A 39 3.45 -7.08 -11.75
C ASP A 39 4.80 -7.08 -12.48
N VAL A 40 4.78 -7.01 -13.82
CA VAL A 40 6.00 -6.95 -14.63
C VAL A 40 6.81 -5.68 -14.35
N ALA A 41 6.15 -4.51 -14.33
CA ALA A 41 6.82 -3.24 -14.06
C ALA A 41 7.37 -3.18 -12.62
N PHE A 42 6.64 -3.73 -11.64
CA PHE A 42 7.09 -3.82 -10.26
C PHE A 42 8.42 -4.57 -10.14
N TRP A 43 8.50 -5.78 -10.70
CA TRP A 43 9.73 -6.57 -10.61
C TRP A 43 10.90 -5.92 -11.37
N GLN A 44 10.62 -5.22 -12.47
CA GLN A 44 11.64 -4.44 -13.17
C GLN A 44 12.15 -3.25 -12.34
N VAL A 45 11.30 -2.61 -11.52
CA VAL A 45 11.77 -1.58 -10.55
C VAL A 45 12.65 -2.23 -9.50
N ILE A 46 12.24 -3.36 -8.92
CA ILE A 46 13.06 -4.09 -7.92
C ILE A 46 14.44 -4.44 -8.47
N GLU A 47 14.52 -4.88 -9.73
CA GLU A 47 15.77 -5.27 -10.38
C GLU A 47 16.68 -4.07 -10.71
N ARG A 48 16.10 -2.93 -11.12
CA ARG A 48 16.83 -1.83 -11.78
C ARG A 48 17.03 -0.58 -10.94
N PHE A 49 16.28 -0.42 -9.87
CA PHE A 49 16.34 0.75 -9.00
C PHE A 49 16.98 0.40 -7.66
N GLY A 50 18.13 1.01 -7.34
CA GLY A 50 18.88 0.79 -6.10
C GLY A 50 18.41 1.67 -4.92
N GLY A 51 17.60 2.70 -5.17
CA GLY A 51 17.12 3.64 -4.15
C GLY A 51 16.00 3.09 -3.27
N LYS A 52 15.47 3.93 -2.39
CA LYS A 52 14.36 3.60 -1.49
C LYS A 52 13.03 3.52 -2.24
N ILE A 53 12.24 2.50 -1.93
CA ILE A 53 10.89 2.29 -2.49
C ILE A 53 9.85 2.23 -1.37
N HIS A 54 8.63 2.59 -1.69
CA HIS A 54 7.46 2.44 -0.82
C HIS A 54 6.22 2.17 -1.67
N ALA A 55 5.13 1.78 -1.04
CA ALA A 55 3.82 1.70 -1.67
C ALA A 55 2.85 2.59 -0.88
N SER A 56 2.48 3.73 -1.42
CA SER A 56 1.70 4.74 -0.70
C SER A 56 0.31 4.25 -0.29
N HIS A 57 -0.35 3.43 -1.12
CA HIS A 57 -1.68 2.88 -0.86
C HIS A 57 -1.83 1.50 -1.51
N GLN A 58 -1.59 0.45 -0.73
CA GLN A 58 -1.46 -0.91 -1.24
C GLN A 58 -1.95 -1.95 -0.24
N ASN A 59 -2.74 -2.93 -0.72
CA ASN A 59 -3.25 -4.03 0.07
C ASN A 59 -2.72 -5.39 -0.44
N ALA A 60 -2.94 -6.46 0.32
CA ALA A 60 -2.50 -7.80 0.00
C ALA A 60 -3.52 -8.54 -0.85
N ARG A 61 -3.05 -9.18 -1.92
CA ARG A 61 -3.84 -10.05 -2.80
C ARG A 61 -4.38 -11.28 -2.05
N ALA A 62 -3.66 -11.74 -1.04
CA ALA A 62 -4.08 -12.85 -0.20
C ALA A 62 -5.40 -12.61 0.57
N ILE A 63 -5.74 -11.34 0.85
CA ILE A 63 -6.97 -10.97 1.57
C ILE A 63 -8.08 -10.57 0.59
N CYS A 64 -7.75 -9.80 -0.44
CA CYS A 64 -8.70 -9.42 -1.47
C CYS A 64 -8.05 -9.68 -2.84
N ASP A 65 -8.50 -10.75 -3.51
CA ASP A 65 -7.90 -11.24 -4.75
C ASP A 65 -8.19 -10.33 -5.94
N TRP A 66 -7.29 -9.41 -6.16
CA TRP A 66 -7.33 -8.50 -7.28
C TRP A 66 -5.92 -8.16 -7.75
N GLN A 67 -5.67 -8.21 -9.06
CA GLN A 67 -4.35 -7.98 -9.68
C GLN A 67 -3.71 -6.62 -9.29
N ARG A 68 -4.53 -5.60 -9.00
CA ARG A 68 -4.07 -4.30 -8.48
C ARG A 68 -3.28 -4.43 -7.16
N GLN A 69 -3.56 -5.46 -6.37
CA GLN A 69 -2.98 -5.70 -5.07
C GLN A 69 -1.66 -6.46 -5.15
N PHE A 70 -0.83 -6.35 -4.13
CA PHE A 70 0.45 -7.04 -4.10
C PHE A 70 0.31 -8.49 -3.66
N SER A 71 1.06 -9.38 -4.31
CA SER A 71 1.33 -10.72 -3.79
C SER A 71 2.23 -10.64 -2.56
N ASP A 72 2.27 -11.72 -1.79
CA ASP A 72 3.15 -11.81 -0.61
C ASP A 72 4.63 -11.61 -0.98
N ASP A 73 5.06 -12.07 -2.15
CA ASP A 73 6.43 -11.88 -2.62
C ASP A 73 6.73 -10.41 -2.95
N GLN A 74 5.76 -9.68 -3.51
CA GLN A 74 5.89 -8.24 -3.74
C GLN A 74 5.95 -7.47 -2.42
N ILE A 75 5.11 -7.84 -1.44
CA ILE A 75 5.13 -7.25 -0.09
C ILE A 75 6.50 -7.49 0.57
N LYS A 76 7.01 -8.72 0.53
CA LYS A 76 8.34 -9.05 1.06
C LYS A 76 9.45 -8.25 0.37
N ALA A 77 9.38 -8.08 -0.95
CA ALA A 77 10.37 -7.29 -1.68
C ALA A 77 10.40 -5.82 -1.23
N VAL A 78 9.23 -5.23 -0.88
CA VAL A 78 9.19 -3.88 -0.29
C VAL A 78 9.77 -3.88 1.12
N ILE A 79 9.44 -4.89 1.94
CA ILE A 79 9.97 -5.06 3.30
C ILE A 79 11.50 -5.18 3.28
N ASP A 80 12.05 -6.04 2.42
CA ASP A 80 13.49 -6.30 2.28
C ASP A 80 14.28 -5.05 1.86
N ARG A 81 13.62 -4.11 1.17
CA ARG A 81 14.15 -2.80 0.78
C ARG A 81 13.97 -1.73 1.87
N GLY A 82 13.48 -2.10 3.07
CA GLY A 82 13.20 -1.17 4.16
C GLY A 82 12.02 -0.23 3.89
N GLY A 83 11.19 -0.56 2.91
CA GLY A 83 10.04 0.25 2.52
C GLY A 83 8.86 0.17 3.49
N VAL A 84 7.85 0.99 3.22
CA VAL A 84 6.58 1.03 3.96
C VAL A 84 5.43 0.84 2.97
N LEU A 85 4.45 0.04 3.36
CA LEU A 85 3.20 -0.17 2.63
C LEU A 85 2.06 0.52 3.37
N GLY A 86 1.40 1.47 2.72
CA GLY A 86 0.21 2.16 3.23
C GLY A 86 -1.04 1.34 2.95
N VAL A 87 -1.75 0.91 3.98
CA VAL A 87 -3.00 0.18 3.82
C VAL A 87 -4.10 1.11 3.30
N ALA A 88 -4.66 0.78 2.14
CA ALA A 88 -5.73 1.54 1.50
C ALA A 88 -7.11 1.19 2.07
N LEU A 89 -8.00 2.19 2.07
CA LEU A 89 -9.37 2.08 2.57
C LEU A 89 -10.41 2.16 1.43
N ASP A 90 -9.99 1.94 0.19
CA ASP A 90 -10.88 1.75 -0.93
C ASP A 90 -11.53 0.35 -0.85
N ILE A 91 -12.87 0.29 -0.82
CA ILE A 91 -13.59 -0.98 -0.66
C ILE A 91 -13.36 -1.96 -1.82
N ILE A 92 -13.01 -1.47 -3.00
CA ILE A 92 -12.59 -2.30 -4.14
C ILE A 92 -11.36 -3.16 -3.78
N MET A 93 -10.52 -2.64 -2.89
CA MET A 93 -9.30 -3.30 -2.40
C MET A 93 -9.52 -4.09 -1.10
N MET A 94 -10.75 -4.12 -0.58
CA MET A 94 -11.10 -4.72 0.71
C MET A 94 -12.21 -5.77 0.59
N GLN A 95 -13.00 -5.76 -0.50
CA GLN A 95 -14.14 -6.65 -0.70
C GLN A 95 -14.03 -7.38 -2.03
N ASN A 96 -13.87 -8.70 -1.96
CA ASN A 96 -13.82 -9.53 -3.16
C ASN A 96 -15.10 -9.39 -3.99
N GLY A 97 -14.92 -9.22 -5.31
CA GLY A 97 -16.04 -9.13 -6.24
C GLY A 97 -16.83 -7.81 -6.17
N TYR A 98 -16.32 -6.79 -5.46
CA TYR A 98 -16.99 -5.49 -5.42
C TYR A 98 -17.09 -4.87 -6.81
N VAL A 99 -18.29 -4.43 -7.17
CA VAL A 99 -18.58 -3.71 -8.42
C VAL A 99 -19.18 -2.35 -8.08
N ARG A 100 -18.48 -1.29 -8.42
CA ARG A 100 -18.88 0.11 -8.15
C ARG A 100 -20.29 0.37 -8.69
N GLY A 101 -21.14 0.92 -7.86
CA GLY A 101 -22.52 1.28 -8.20
C GLY A 101 -23.51 0.10 -8.23
N LEU A 102 -23.06 -1.14 -8.03
CA LEU A 102 -23.91 -2.34 -7.98
C LEU A 102 -23.81 -3.07 -6.63
N SER A 103 -22.60 -3.19 -6.07
CA SER A 103 -22.39 -3.90 -4.81
C SER A 103 -22.72 -3.01 -3.61
N LYS A 104 -23.18 -3.64 -2.52
CA LYS A 104 -23.23 -3.01 -1.22
C LYS A 104 -21.84 -3.01 -0.58
N ASN A 105 -21.54 -1.99 0.21
CA ASN A 105 -20.35 -1.92 1.03
C ASN A 105 -20.53 -2.81 2.27
N GLU A 106 -19.97 -4.00 2.23
CA GLU A 106 -20.04 -4.99 3.32
C GLU A 106 -18.74 -5.05 4.12
N ALA A 107 -17.58 -4.83 3.46
CA ALA A 107 -16.31 -4.76 4.15
C ALA A 107 -16.27 -3.57 5.10
N THR A 108 -15.68 -3.80 6.28
CA THR A 108 -15.49 -2.80 7.34
C THR A 108 -14.00 -2.53 7.55
N LEU A 109 -13.66 -1.61 8.44
CA LEU A 109 -12.28 -1.33 8.85
C LEU A 109 -11.56 -2.56 9.44
N GLU A 110 -12.28 -3.63 9.84
CA GLU A 110 -11.65 -4.90 10.24
C GLU A 110 -10.78 -5.48 9.12
N VAL A 111 -11.19 -5.34 7.86
CA VAL A 111 -10.37 -5.79 6.73
C VAL A 111 -9.06 -5.00 6.64
N ALA A 112 -9.08 -3.69 6.95
CA ALA A 112 -7.85 -2.90 7.03
C ALA A 112 -6.94 -3.38 8.16
N VAL A 113 -7.50 -3.76 9.30
CA VAL A 113 -6.74 -4.38 10.40
C VAL A 113 -6.14 -5.72 9.97
N ASP A 114 -6.88 -6.54 9.24
CA ASP A 114 -6.37 -7.79 8.69
C ASP A 114 -5.21 -7.56 7.70
N GLN A 115 -5.29 -6.53 6.85
CA GLN A 115 -4.20 -6.10 5.96
C GLN A 115 -2.94 -5.70 6.76
N ILE A 116 -3.10 -4.90 7.82
CA ILE A 116 -1.99 -4.49 8.71
C ILE A 116 -1.36 -5.71 9.38
N CYS A 117 -2.18 -6.63 9.90
CA CYS A 117 -1.71 -7.87 10.51
C CYS A 117 -0.96 -8.75 9.49
N HIS A 118 -1.45 -8.86 8.26
CA HIS A 118 -0.81 -9.66 7.22
C HIS A 118 0.60 -9.14 6.88
N VAL A 119 0.76 -7.82 6.70
CA VAL A 119 2.09 -7.22 6.46
C VAL A 119 3.01 -7.44 7.66
N ARG A 120 2.53 -7.26 8.90
CA ARG A 120 3.28 -7.56 10.13
C ARG A 120 3.75 -9.02 10.15
N ASP A 121 2.89 -9.94 9.81
CA ASP A 121 3.19 -11.37 9.85
C ASP A 121 4.23 -11.75 8.78
N LEU A 122 4.14 -11.19 7.57
CA LEU A 122 5.16 -11.32 6.53
C LEU A 122 6.51 -10.69 6.93
N ALA A 123 6.48 -9.68 7.80
CA ALA A 123 7.66 -9.03 8.38
C ALA A 123 8.13 -9.70 9.69
N ASN A 124 7.81 -10.99 9.92
CA ASN A 124 8.19 -11.74 11.11
C ASN A 124 7.76 -11.06 12.43
N GLY A 125 6.58 -10.46 12.45
CA GLY A 125 6.02 -9.76 13.61
C GLY A 125 6.38 -8.28 13.73
N SER A 126 7.22 -7.76 12.84
CA SER A 126 7.59 -6.34 12.82
C SER A 126 6.48 -5.48 12.21
N VAL A 127 6.13 -4.39 12.88
CA VAL A 127 5.19 -3.37 12.34
C VAL A 127 5.89 -2.25 11.56
N ALA A 128 7.21 -2.31 11.41
CA ALA A 128 8.00 -1.21 10.84
C ALA A 128 7.73 -0.93 9.35
N HIS A 129 7.09 -1.85 8.65
CA HIS A 129 6.89 -1.81 7.20
C HIS A 129 5.45 -1.57 6.78
N VAL A 130 4.55 -1.26 7.72
CA VAL A 130 3.14 -0.98 7.42
C VAL A 130 2.74 0.38 7.95
N GLY A 131 1.92 1.08 7.18
CA GLY A 131 1.37 2.39 7.53
C GLY A 131 -0.07 2.54 7.05
N ILE A 132 -0.68 3.67 7.37
CA ILE A 132 -1.97 4.06 6.81
C ILE A 132 -1.72 4.81 5.50
N GLY A 133 -2.38 4.37 4.42
CA GLY A 133 -2.36 4.98 3.10
C GLY A 133 -3.77 5.00 2.53
N THR A 134 -4.64 5.78 3.14
CA THR A 134 -6.11 5.65 3.02
C THR A 134 -6.64 5.65 1.61
N ASP A 135 -6.00 6.36 0.69
CA ASP A 135 -6.50 6.64 -0.66
C ASP A 135 -7.88 7.32 -0.67
N LEU A 136 -8.33 7.84 0.47
CA LEU A 136 -9.61 8.54 0.58
C LEU A 136 -9.61 9.76 -0.33
N ASP A 137 -10.71 9.90 -1.11
CA ASP A 137 -10.88 10.91 -2.14
C ASP A 137 -9.94 10.76 -3.36
N GLY A 138 -9.34 9.58 -3.52
CA GLY A 138 -8.48 9.20 -4.65
C GLY A 138 -9.26 8.86 -5.94
N GLY A 139 -10.22 9.70 -6.31
CA GLY A 139 -11.08 9.47 -7.48
C GLY A 139 -12.38 8.73 -7.18
N TYR A 140 -12.74 8.58 -5.93
CA TYR A 140 -14.00 8.03 -5.42
C TYR A 140 -14.45 8.80 -4.18
N GLY A 141 -15.72 8.70 -3.83
CA GLY A 141 -16.30 9.33 -2.66
C GLY A 141 -16.78 8.29 -1.64
N TYR A 142 -17.64 8.75 -0.76
CA TYR A 142 -18.24 7.95 0.31
C TYR A 142 -18.86 6.61 -0.16
N GLU A 143 -19.36 6.57 -1.39
CA GLU A 143 -19.96 5.36 -1.96
C GLU A 143 -19.01 4.18 -2.11
N GLN A 144 -17.71 4.41 -1.99
CA GLN A 144 -16.67 3.39 -2.19
C GLN A 144 -15.75 3.26 -0.96
N THR A 145 -16.25 3.61 0.23
CA THR A 145 -15.53 3.45 1.49
C THR A 145 -16.03 2.22 2.27
N PRO A 146 -15.28 1.69 3.25
CA PRO A 146 -15.78 0.68 4.19
C PRO A 146 -17.12 1.08 4.83
N ALA A 147 -17.98 0.10 5.11
CA ALA A 147 -19.35 0.33 5.60
C ALA A 147 -19.42 1.14 6.91
N ASP A 148 -18.36 1.11 7.71
CA ASP A 148 -18.24 1.82 9.00
C ASP A 148 -17.35 3.07 8.95
N LEU A 149 -16.91 3.48 7.74
CA LEU A 149 -16.11 4.68 7.48
C LEU A 149 -16.97 5.78 6.86
N ASN A 150 -17.60 6.60 7.69
CA ASN A 150 -18.52 7.66 7.25
C ASN A 150 -17.87 9.05 7.16
N LYS A 151 -16.78 9.26 7.89
CA LYS A 151 -16.05 10.53 7.97
C LYS A 151 -14.57 10.22 8.11
N TYR A 152 -13.70 11.11 7.63
CA TYR A 152 -12.26 10.94 7.75
C TYR A 152 -11.79 10.63 9.19
N ARG A 153 -12.40 11.26 10.19
CA ARG A 153 -12.11 10.97 11.61
C ARG A 153 -12.38 9.52 12.03
N ASP A 154 -13.22 8.79 11.28
CA ASP A 154 -13.54 7.40 11.61
C ASP A 154 -12.33 6.47 11.37
N VAL A 155 -11.30 6.93 10.65
CA VAL A 155 -10.00 6.23 10.57
C VAL A 155 -9.42 5.99 11.96
N GLN A 156 -9.70 6.85 12.93
CA GLN A 156 -9.26 6.69 14.32
C GLN A 156 -9.85 5.44 15.01
N LYS A 157 -10.93 4.85 14.48
CA LYS A 157 -11.45 3.57 14.99
C LYS A 157 -10.40 2.46 14.90
N LEU A 158 -9.50 2.53 13.91
CA LEU A 158 -8.39 1.59 13.78
C LEU A 158 -7.50 1.54 15.03
N VAL A 159 -7.41 2.61 15.81
CA VAL A 159 -6.62 2.62 17.06
C VAL A 159 -7.13 1.55 18.04
N SER A 160 -8.41 1.58 18.36
CA SER A 160 -9.01 0.60 19.30
C SER A 160 -9.01 -0.82 18.73
N MET A 161 -9.20 -0.95 17.41
CA MET A 161 -9.20 -2.24 16.73
C MET A 161 -7.81 -2.88 16.74
N LEU A 162 -6.75 -2.13 16.47
CA LEU A 162 -5.36 -2.61 16.54
C LEU A 162 -4.96 -2.98 17.97
N LEU A 163 -5.33 -2.17 18.97
CA LEU A 163 -5.12 -2.51 20.38
C LEU A 163 -5.81 -3.83 20.75
N ALA A 164 -7.05 -4.04 20.27
CA ALA A 164 -7.78 -5.30 20.49
C ALA A 164 -7.12 -6.50 19.81
N ARG A 165 -6.34 -6.29 18.72
CA ARG A 165 -5.53 -7.31 18.04
C ARG A 165 -4.14 -7.49 18.67
N GLY A 166 -3.89 -6.89 19.85
CA GLY A 166 -2.66 -7.07 20.64
C GLY A 166 -1.49 -6.18 20.23
N PHE A 167 -1.74 -5.14 19.42
CA PHE A 167 -0.72 -4.11 19.18
C PHE A 167 -0.53 -3.25 20.43
N SER A 168 0.70 -2.90 20.76
CA SER A 168 0.96 -1.87 21.78
C SER A 168 0.63 -0.48 21.26
N GLU A 169 0.43 0.49 22.17
CA GLU A 169 0.21 1.89 21.78
C GLU A 169 1.34 2.43 20.89
N GLN A 170 2.58 2.06 21.18
CA GLN A 170 3.74 2.44 20.38
C GLN A 170 3.68 1.85 18.97
N GLN A 171 3.25 0.59 18.82
CA GLN A 171 3.06 -0.03 17.52
C GLN A 171 1.93 0.64 16.74
N VAL A 172 0.82 1.00 17.39
CA VAL A 172 -0.27 1.77 16.77
C VAL A 172 0.24 3.12 16.28
N GLN A 173 0.99 3.87 17.08
CA GLN A 173 1.61 5.13 16.66
C GLN A 173 2.55 4.93 15.46
N SER A 174 3.34 3.86 15.46
CA SER A 174 4.23 3.51 14.34
C SER A 174 3.44 3.31 13.04
N VAL A 175 2.33 2.55 13.09
CA VAL A 175 1.45 2.31 11.93
C VAL A 175 0.78 3.59 11.45
N PHE A 176 0.31 4.45 12.36
CA PHE A 176 -0.42 5.66 11.98
C PHE A 176 0.47 6.73 11.32
N TYR A 177 1.69 6.92 11.81
CA TYR A 177 2.58 7.95 11.27
C TYR A 177 4.08 7.66 11.43
N GLY A 178 4.48 6.95 12.50
CA GLY A 178 5.90 6.79 12.85
C GLY A 178 6.72 6.11 11.76
N ASN A 179 6.17 5.09 11.10
CA ASN A 179 6.86 4.38 10.02
C ASN A 179 7.07 5.26 8.78
N TRP A 180 6.09 6.09 8.44
CA TRP A 180 6.22 7.05 7.34
C TRP A 180 7.24 8.12 7.65
N LEU A 181 7.23 8.68 8.88
CA LEU A 181 8.22 9.69 9.30
C LEU A 181 9.63 9.09 9.23
N ARG A 182 9.85 7.92 9.82
CA ARG A 182 11.15 7.22 9.75
C ARG A 182 11.57 6.97 8.31
N PHE A 183 10.68 6.45 7.47
CA PHE A 183 11.00 6.14 6.07
C PHE A 183 11.45 7.38 5.30
N PHE A 184 10.72 8.48 5.39
CA PHE A 184 11.06 9.70 4.68
C PHE A 184 12.26 10.44 5.29
N ASP A 185 12.47 10.38 6.61
CA ASP A 185 13.67 10.91 7.26
C ASP A 185 14.95 10.20 6.79
N GLU A 186 14.88 8.89 6.58
CA GLU A 186 15.98 8.08 6.05
C GLU A 186 16.15 8.18 4.53
N ALA A 187 15.12 8.52 3.79
CA ALA A 187 15.05 8.39 2.35
C ALA A 187 15.24 9.70 1.59
N LEU A 188 14.92 10.81 2.22
CA LEU A 188 15.08 12.16 1.60
C LEU A 188 16.45 12.75 1.94
N PRO A 189 17.06 13.46 0.97
CA PRO A 189 18.37 14.08 1.16
C PRO A 189 18.37 15.24 2.16
#